data_f3fd0b53bfd5ed2b85ca408bfebeda67
#
_entry.id   f3fd0b53bfd5ed2b85ca408bfebeda67
#
_cell.length_a   1.000
_cell.length_b   1.000
_cell.length_c   1.000
_cell.angle_alpha   90.00
_cell.angle_beta   90.00
_cell.angle_gamma   90.00
#
_symmetry.space_group_name_H-M   'P 1'
#
loop_
_entity.id
_entity.type
_entity.pdbx_description
1 polymer ?
#
loop_
_entity_poly.entity_id
_entity_poly.type
_entity_poly.pdbx_seq_one_letter_code
_entity_poly.pdbx_strand_id
1 'polypeptide(L)'
;MEYEQEEGGRKEDERKELRWNIPVPVTVRGVRSDGTEFSEEIITTDASASGMCLLLKVDLREGDQITITAPEEKFESRATVRHVSILGPNMNRIRIDFPHGTRFNRDAAPKKYVYDYLLGDWIGYILEGTYYNSKHEPFGKVENNDIVDLDSGTVLFKIRTGRVYDQRSYCIGHLI
;
A
#
# COMPACT_ATOMS: atom_id res chain seq x y z
N MET A 1 25.12 -34.35 -31.11
CA MET A 1 24.05 -33.33 -31.02
C MET A 1 23.79 -33.12 -29.54
N GLU A 2 24.50 -32.16 -28.97
CA GLU A 2 24.35 -31.77 -27.57
C GLU A 2 23.26 -30.70 -27.51
N TYR A 3 22.22 -30.97 -26.71
CA TYR A 3 21.18 -29.98 -26.38
C TYR A 3 21.68 -29.15 -25.18
N GLU A 4 22.14 -27.95 -25.45
CA GLU A 4 22.33 -26.93 -24.40
C GLU A 4 20.96 -26.58 -23.85
N GLN A 5 20.72 -26.93 -22.59
CA GLN A 5 19.61 -26.43 -21.82
C GLN A 5 19.97 -25.00 -21.36
N GLU A 6 19.36 -23.99 -21.97
CA GLU A 6 19.35 -22.65 -21.42
C GLU A 6 18.60 -22.67 -20.09
N GLU A 7 19.34 -22.65 -19.00
CA GLU A 7 18.82 -22.30 -17.69
C GLU A 7 18.40 -20.84 -17.72
N GLY A 8 17.12 -20.62 -17.97
CA GLY A 8 16.46 -19.33 -17.78
C GLY A 8 16.51 -18.95 -16.32
N GLY A 9 17.60 -18.34 -15.89
CA GLY A 9 17.78 -17.79 -14.56
C GLY A 9 16.65 -16.79 -14.29
N ARG A 10 15.73 -17.15 -13.40
CA ARG A 10 14.82 -16.19 -12.77
C ARG A 10 15.72 -15.14 -12.12
N LYS A 11 15.70 -13.91 -12.64
CA LYS A 11 16.28 -12.77 -11.96
C LYS A 11 15.60 -12.71 -10.59
N GLU A 12 16.31 -13.05 -9.52
CA GLU A 12 15.86 -12.79 -8.16
C GLU A 12 15.42 -11.33 -8.10
N ASP A 13 14.20 -11.10 -7.62
CA ASP A 13 13.63 -9.76 -7.46
C ASP A 13 14.46 -9.06 -6.37
N GLU A 14 15.44 -8.24 -6.78
CA GLU A 14 16.35 -7.49 -5.90
C GLU A 14 15.64 -6.42 -5.05
N ARG A 15 14.33 -6.49 -4.92
CA ARG A 15 13.57 -5.56 -4.12
C ARG A 15 13.88 -5.75 -2.64
N LYS A 16 14.62 -4.80 -2.11
CA LYS A 16 15.03 -4.78 -0.69
C LYS A 16 13.90 -4.39 0.27
N GLU A 17 12.74 -3.94 -0.22
CA GLU A 17 11.63 -3.47 0.61
C GLU A 17 10.31 -4.14 0.24
N LEU A 18 9.55 -4.48 1.29
CA LEU A 18 8.19 -4.96 1.15
C LEU A 18 7.29 -3.84 0.59
N ARG A 19 6.49 -4.17 -0.42
CA ARG A 19 5.43 -3.32 -0.97
C ARG A 19 4.08 -3.88 -0.58
N TRP A 20 3.19 -2.98 -0.21
CA TRP A 20 1.84 -3.32 0.22
C TRP A 20 0.82 -2.78 -0.79
N ASN A 21 -0.07 -3.64 -1.27
CA ASN A 21 -1.20 -3.24 -2.12
C ASN A 21 -2.30 -2.65 -1.24
N ILE A 22 -2.03 -1.54 -0.59
CA ILE A 22 -2.99 -0.85 0.27
C ILE A 22 -3.48 0.45 -0.38
N PRO A 23 -4.78 0.74 -0.28
CA PRO A 23 -5.38 1.95 -0.84
C PRO A 23 -5.17 3.14 0.10
N VAL A 24 -4.07 3.87 -0.05
CA VAL A 24 -3.81 5.08 0.73
C VAL A 24 -4.32 6.30 -0.03
N PRO A 25 -5.31 7.05 0.51
CA PRO A 25 -5.72 8.32 -0.06
C PRO A 25 -4.59 9.35 0.04
N VAL A 26 -4.22 9.94 -1.09
CA VAL A 26 -3.16 10.94 -1.15
C VAL A 26 -3.55 12.11 -2.05
N THR A 27 -3.06 13.29 -1.72
CA THR A 27 -3.05 14.45 -2.60
C THR A 27 -1.67 14.56 -3.23
N VAL A 28 -1.61 14.61 -4.55
CA VAL A 28 -0.39 14.79 -5.34
C VAL A 28 -0.36 16.20 -5.90
N ARG A 29 0.70 16.94 -5.64
CA ARG A 29 0.89 18.32 -6.16
C ARG A 29 2.22 18.40 -6.88
N GLY A 30 2.24 19.23 -7.92
CA GLY A 30 3.47 19.46 -8.69
C GLY A 30 3.28 20.51 -9.76
N VAL A 31 4.27 20.60 -10.64
CA VAL A 31 4.27 21.50 -11.79
C VAL A 31 4.42 20.65 -13.04
N ARG A 32 3.54 20.87 -14.01
CA ARG A 32 3.61 20.21 -15.32
C ARG A 32 4.77 20.74 -16.14
N SER A 33 5.09 20.05 -17.22
CA SER A 33 6.15 20.44 -18.15
C SER A 33 5.92 21.81 -18.83
N ASP A 34 4.67 22.27 -18.87
CA ASP A 34 4.28 23.60 -19.39
C ASP A 34 4.35 24.71 -18.33
N GLY A 35 4.77 24.40 -17.11
CA GLY A 35 4.87 25.35 -16.00
C GLY A 35 3.58 25.52 -15.20
N THR A 36 2.49 24.83 -15.55
CA THR A 36 1.23 24.92 -14.80
C THR A 36 1.24 24.02 -13.56
N GLU A 37 0.75 24.55 -12.45
CA GLU A 37 0.57 23.75 -11.24
C GLU A 37 -0.59 22.75 -11.39
N PHE A 38 -0.48 21.63 -10.72
CA PHE A 38 -1.58 20.67 -10.60
C PHE A 38 -1.73 20.15 -9.18
N SER A 39 -2.95 19.70 -8.87
CA SER A 39 -3.28 19.00 -7.65
C SER A 39 -4.31 17.92 -7.97
N GLU A 40 -4.00 16.65 -7.66
CA GLU A 40 -4.91 15.52 -7.84
C GLU A 40 -5.07 14.76 -6.53
N GLU A 41 -6.31 14.42 -6.19
CA GLU A 41 -6.63 13.48 -5.10
C GLU A 41 -6.82 12.09 -5.70
N ILE A 42 -6.05 11.14 -5.22
CA ILE A 42 -6.05 9.76 -5.72
C ILE A 42 -5.91 8.76 -4.59
N ILE A 43 -6.07 7.50 -4.94
CA ILE A 43 -5.76 6.36 -4.07
C ILE A 43 -4.53 5.65 -4.65
N THR A 44 -3.55 5.33 -3.83
CA THR A 44 -2.36 4.59 -4.27
C THR A 44 -2.72 3.18 -4.72
N THR A 45 -1.95 2.61 -5.65
CA THR A 45 -2.09 1.20 -6.02
C THR A 45 -1.23 0.29 -5.17
N ASP A 46 -0.06 0.78 -4.77
CA ASP A 46 0.83 0.15 -3.80
C ASP A 46 1.68 1.21 -3.09
N ALA A 47 2.17 0.87 -1.92
CA ALA A 47 3.08 1.68 -1.13
C ALA A 47 4.19 0.84 -0.50
N SER A 48 5.34 1.46 -0.25
CA SER A 48 6.44 0.93 0.55
C SER A 48 6.99 2.02 1.45
N ALA A 49 7.93 1.68 2.32
CA ALA A 49 8.54 2.68 3.18
C ALA A 49 9.30 3.77 2.39
N SER A 50 9.83 3.47 1.19
CA SER A 50 10.64 4.39 0.39
C SER A 50 9.92 5.01 -0.81
N GLY A 51 8.68 4.60 -1.13
CA GLY A 51 7.97 5.12 -2.29
C GLY A 51 6.57 4.57 -2.48
N MET A 52 5.90 5.03 -3.52
CA MET A 52 4.52 4.67 -3.86
C MET A 52 4.33 4.49 -5.36
N CYS A 53 3.27 3.80 -5.74
CA CYS A 53 2.78 3.73 -7.10
C CYS A 53 1.43 4.45 -7.20
N LEU A 54 1.34 5.37 -8.15
CA LEU A 54 0.25 6.30 -8.33
C LEU A 54 -0.37 6.12 -9.72
N LEU A 55 -1.66 6.35 -9.84
CA LEU A 55 -2.35 6.50 -11.13
C LEU A 55 -2.76 7.96 -11.29
N LEU A 56 -2.09 8.69 -12.18
CA LEU A 56 -2.32 10.12 -12.41
C LEU A 56 -2.78 10.39 -13.84
N LYS A 57 -3.54 11.45 -14.00
CA LYS A 57 -3.96 11.96 -15.33
C LYS A 57 -2.94 12.94 -15.92
N VAL A 58 -1.99 13.37 -15.12
CA VAL A 58 -0.95 14.34 -15.54
C VAL A 58 0.18 13.63 -16.24
N ASP A 59 0.75 14.30 -17.23
CA ASP A 59 2.00 13.88 -17.87
C ASP A 59 3.19 14.38 -17.05
N LEU A 60 3.86 13.44 -16.41
CA LEU A 60 5.10 13.64 -15.68
C LEU A 60 6.23 12.86 -16.37
N ARG A 61 7.46 13.25 -16.10
CA ARG A 61 8.67 12.61 -16.61
C ARG A 61 9.51 12.09 -15.47
N GLU A 62 10.34 11.12 -15.76
CA GLU A 62 11.36 10.65 -14.82
C GLU A 62 12.26 11.81 -14.39
N GLY A 63 12.47 11.95 -13.09
CA GLY A 63 13.18 13.06 -12.47
C GLY A 63 12.30 14.22 -11.98
N ASP A 64 11.04 14.31 -12.41
CA ASP A 64 10.14 15.35 -11.94
C ASP A 64 9.94 15.26 -10.42
N GLN A 65 9.79 16.43 -9.79
CA GLN A 65 9.56 16.55 -8.36
C GLN A 65 8.10 16.85 -8.09
N ILE A 66 7.51 16.09 -7.19
CA ILE A 66 6.12 16.25 -6.73
C ILE A 66 6.07 16.26 -5.20
N THR A 67 4.96 16.72 -4.65
CA THR A 67 4.66 16.62 -3.21
C THR A 67 3.52 15.65 -3.02
N ILE A 68 3.70 14.72 -2.09
CA ILE A 68 2.68 13.76 -1.66
C ILE A 68 2.23 14.14 -0.27
N THR A 69 0.93 14.28 -0.07
CA THR A 69 0.32 14.46 1.24
C THR A 69 -0.68 13.33 1.46
N ALA A 70 -0.50 12.56 2.52
CA ALA A 70 -1.43 11.53 2.99
C ALA A 70 -1.97 11.94 4.37
N PRO A 71 -3.09 12.70 4.46
CA PRO A 71 -3.55 13.31 5.71
C PRO A 71 -3.93 12.27 6.77
N GLU A 72 -4.60 11.19 6.37
CA GLU A 72 -4.99 10.09 7.27
C GLU A 72 -3.78 9.39 7.91
N GLU A 73 -2.66 9.37 7.20
CA GLU A 73 -1.40 8.78 7.64
C GLU A 73 -0.46 9.79 8.32
N LYS A 74 -0.88 11.06 8.43
CA LYS A 74 -0.06 12.18 8.93
C LYS A 74 1.31 12.26 8.24
N PHE A 75 1.32 12.04 6.93
CA PHE A 75 2.51 12.00 6.11
C PHE A 75 2.49 13.06 5.02
N GLU A 76 3.59 13.77 4.89
CA GLU A 76 3.86 14.67 3.76
C GLU A 76 5.33 14.57 3.39
N SER A 77 5.60 14.49 2.09
CA SER A 77 6.97 14.46 1.57
C SER A 77 7.04 14.96 0.14
N ARG A 78 8.19 15.48 -0.23
CA ARG A 78 8.60 15.54 -1.63
C ARG A 78 8.87 14.13 -2.13
N ALA A 79 8.72 13.93 -3.42
CA ALA A 79 9.03 12.66 -4.07
C ALA A 79 9.58 12.92 -5.47
N THR A 80 10.42 12.01 -5.93
CA THR A 80 10.98 12.03 -7.29
C THR A 80 10.30 10.96 -8.13
N VAL A 81 9.82 11.33 -9.32
CA VAL A 81 9.32 10.37 -10.30
C VAL A 81 10.44 9.48 -10.80
N ARG A 82 10.32 8.17 -10.62
CA ARG A 82 11.34 7.17 -11.02
C ARG A 82 10.98 6.44 -12.29
N HIS A 83 9.70 6.27 -12.53
CA HIS A 83 9.26 5.56 -13.72
C HIS A 83 7.84 5.97 -14.08
N VAL A 84 7.59 6.11 -15.38
CA VAL A 84 6.28 6.43 -15.94
C VAL A 84 5.91 5.35 -16.95
N SER A 85 4.72 4.76 -16.79
CA SER A 85 4.14 3.82 -17.76
C SER A 85 2.79 4.35 -18.21
N ILE A 86 2.60 4.55 -19.50
CA ILE A 86 1.34 4.98 -20.09
C ILE A 86 0.38 3.78 -20.12
N LEU A 87 -0.74 3.86 -19.43
CA LEU A 87 -1.77 2.80 -19.42
C LEU A 87 -2.89 3.05 -20.43
N GLY A 88 -3.06 4.30 -20.85
CA GLY A 88 -4.09 4.69 -21.80
C GLY A 88 -4.22 6.22 -21.92
N PRO A 89 -5.20 6.71 -22.68
CA PRO A 89 -5.47 8.13 -22.76
C PRO A 89 -5.76 8.70 -21.36
N ASN A 90 -5.00 9.69 -20.95
CA ASN A 90 -5.14 10.36 -19.65
C ASN A 90 -4.99 9.44 -18.42
N MET A 91 -4.17 8.39 -18.52
CA MET A 91 -3.89 7.54 -17.37
C MET A 91 -2.45 7.05 -17.41
N ASN A 92 -1.65 7.52 -16.45
CA ASN A 92 -0.25 7.16 -16.29
C ASN A 92 -0.04 6.45 -14.97
N ARG A 93 0.67 5.32 -14.98
CA ARG A 93 1.19 4.68 -13.78
C ARG A 93 2.54 5.28 -13.47
N ILE A 94 2.68 5.89 -12.32
CA ILE A 94 3.86 6.63 -11.91
C ILE A 94 4.42 5.99 -10.65
N ARG A 95 5.69 5.59 -10.70
CA ARG A 95 6.43 5.15 -9.51
C ARG A 95 7.26 6.31 -9.00
N ILE A 96 7.19 6.52 -7.70
CA ILE A 96 7.91 7.59 -7.01
C ILE A 96 8.75 7.04 -5.88
N ASP A 97 9.86 7.73 -5.61
CA ASP A 97 10.69 7.49 -4.44
C ASP A 97 10.72 8.73 -3.55
N PHE A 98 10.69 8.50 -2.25
CA PHE A 98 10.92 9.56 -1.26
C PHE A 98 12.40 9.87 -1.12
N PRO A 99 12.78 11.09 -0.69
CA PRO A 99 14.16 11.46 -0.42
C PRO A 99 14.81 10.51 0.59
N HIS A 100 16.12 10.33 0.47
CA HIS A 100 16.88 9.53 1.43
C HIS A 100 16.63 10.00 2.87
N GLY A 101 16.34 9.06 3.76
CA GLY A 101 15.98 9.32 5.17
C GLY A 101 14.51 9.60 5.42
N THR A 102 13.70 9.85 4.38
CA THR A 102 12.24 9.93 4.52
C THR A 102 11.64 8.54 4.36
N ARG A 103 10.78 8.16 5.30
CA ARG A 103 10.09 6.86 5.27
C ARG A 103 8.60 7.04 5.50
N PHE A 104 7.80 6.45 4.65
CA PHE A 104 6.37 6.28 4.87
C PHE A 104 6.19 5.19 5.93
N ASN A 105 6.01 5.63 7.18
CA ASN A 105 5.87 4.72 8.32
C ASN A 105 4.41 4.62 8.72
N ARG A 106 3.89 3.41 8.72
CA ARG A 106 2.51 3.11 9.11
C ARG A 106 2.36 2.57 10.52
N ASP A 107 3.43 2.49 11.32
CA ASP A 107 3.35 1.95 12.69
C ASP A 107 2.38 2.75 13.57
N ALA A 108 2.30 4.07 13.37
CA ALA A 108 1.39 4.96 14.08
C ALA A 108 0.09 5.30 13.29
N ALA A 109 -0.13 4.70 12.13
CA ALA A 109 -1.32 4.97 11.33
C ALA A 109 -2.59 4.55 12.09
N PRO A 110 -3.65 5.39 12.08
CA PRO A 110 -4.90 5.07 12.78
C PRO A 110 -5.63 3.89 12.14
N LYS A 111 -5.49 3.72 10.82
CA LYS A 111 -6.06 2.62 10.05
C LYS A 111 -5.01 1.53 9.86
N LYS A 112 -5.25 0.33 10.36
CA LYS A 112 -4.38 -0.83 10.20
C LYS A 112 -5.03 -1.84 9.26
N TYR A 113 -4.41 -2.08 8.11
CA TYR A 113 -4.90 -3.09 7.17
C TYR A 113 -4.51 -4.50 7.62
N VAL A 114 -5.43 -5.43 7.49
CA VAL A 114 -5.18 -6.87 7.64
C VAL A 114 -4.75 -7.40 6.27
N TYR A 115 -3.46 -7.69 6.13
CA TYR A 115 -2.88 -8.19 4.90
C TYR A 115 -2.80 -9.70 4.94
N ASP A 116 -3.34 -10.39 3.93
CA ASP A 116 -3.34 -11.85 3.81
C ASP A 116 -2.17 -12.32 2.93
N TYR A 117 -1.37 -13.26 3.43
CA TYR A 117 -0.20 -13.76 2.72
C TYR A 117 -0.53 -14.63 1.51
N LEU A 118 -1.66 -15.34 1.53
CA LEU A 118 -2.07 -16.21 0.42
C LEU A 118 -2.64 -15.40 -0.74
N LEU A 119 -3.44 -14.39 -0.41
CA LEU A 119 -4.04 -13.51 -1.42
C LEU A 119 -3.04 -12.47 -1.93
N GLY A 120 -2.00 -12.13 -1.14
CA GLY A 120 -1.09 -11.05 -1.45
C GLY A 120 -1.79 -9.68 -1.47
N ASP A 121 -2.87 -9.55 -0.70
CA ASP A 121 -3.72 -8.37 -0.66
C ASP A 121 -4.32 -8.16 0.75
N TRP A 122 -4.92 -6.99 0.99
CA TRP A 122 -5.62 -6.72 2.23
C TRP A 122 -7.06 -7.27 2.18
N ILE A 123 -7.51 -7.83 3.30
CA ILE A 123 -8.85 -8.44 3.44
C ILE A 123 -9.81 -7.60 4.29
N GLY A 124 -9.31 -6.55 4.91
CA GLY A 124 -10.07 -5.65 5.75
C GLY A 124 -9.12 -4.71 6.49
N TYR A 125 -9.68 -3.87 7.35
CA TYR A 125 -8.89 -2.96 8.16
C TYR A 125 -9.51 -2.71 9.53
N ILE A 126 -8.68 -2.28 10.47
CA ILE A 126 -9.08 -1.85 11.80
C ILE A 126 -8.96 -0.32 11.86
N LEU A 127 -10.03 0.34 12.29
CA LEU A 127 -10.06 1.77 12.56
C LEU A 127 -10.83 2.00 13.86
N GLU A 128 -10.22 2.70 14.80
CA GLU A 128 -10.82 3.03 16.11
C GLU A 128 -11.44 1.82 16.83
N GLY A 129 -10.75 0.67 16.76
CA GLY A 129 -11.20 -0.56 17.42
C GLY A 129 -12.28 -1.35 16.68
N THR A 130 -12.79 -0.84 15.56
CA THR A 130 -13.74 -1.55 14.69
C THR A 130 -13.00 -2.20 13.53
N TYR A 131 -13.31 -3.47 13.23
CA TYR A 131 -12.85 -4.15 12.04
C TYR A 131 -13.87 -4.02 10.92
N TYR A 132 -13.41 -3.54 9.78
CA TYR A 132 -14.16 -3.40 8.54
C TYR A 132 -13.66 -4.44 7.54
N ASN A 133 -14.57 -5.08 6.82
CA ASN A 133 -14.22 -5.98 5.72
C ASN A 133 -13.74 -5.20 4.48
N SER A 134 -13.37 -5.90 3.42
CA SER A 134 -12.90 -5.28 2.16
C SER A 134 -13.97 -4.48 1.41
N LYS A 135 -15.24 -4.60 1.81
CA LYS A 135 -16.37 -3.79 1.30
C LYS A 135 -16.63 -2.55 2.14
N HIS A 136 -15.78 -2.26 3.13
CA HIS A 136 -15.92 -1.17 4.08
C HIS A 136 -17.14 -1.28 5.02
N GLU A 137 -17.65 -2.48 5.22
CA GLU A 137 -18.73 -2.75 6.14
C GLU A 137 -18.15 -3.09 7.51
N PRO A 138 -18.71 -2.54 8.63
CA PRO A 138 -18.29 -2.94 9.97
C PRO A 138 -18.66 -4.41 10.20
N PHE A 139 -17.68 -5.23 10.54
CA PHE A 139 -17.83 -6.67 10.63
C PHE A 139 -17.39 -7.25 11.98
N GLY A 140 -16.52 -6.56 12.67
CA GLY A 140 -15.99 -6.98 13.96
C GLY A 140 -15.50 -5.83 14.82
N LYS A 141 -15.12 -6.15 16.04
CA LYS A 141 -14.47 -5.22 16.98
C LYS A 141 -13.21 -5.85 17.55
N VAL A 142 -12.26 -5.01 17.96
CA VAL A 142 -11.02 -5.47 18.60
C VAL A 142 -11.25 -5.58 20.11
N GLU A 143 -11.13 -6.76 20.65
CA GLU A 143 -11.19 -7.05 22.08
C GLU A 143 -9.99 -7.90 22.50
N ASN A 144 -9.20 -7.44 23.47
CA ASN A 144 -8.04 -8.18 24.00
C ASN A 144 -7.06 -8.69 22.91
N ASN A 145 -6.83 -7.89 21.87
CA ASN A 145 -6.03 -8.23 20.69
C ASN A 145 -6.64 -9.34 19.80
N ASP A 146 -7.92 -9.60 19.92
CA ASP A 146 -8.64 -10.46 18.99
C ASP A 146 -9.67 -9.61 18.22
N ILE A 147 -9.96 -9.99 16.99
CA ILE A 147 -11.06 -9.42 16.22
C ILE A 147 -12.27 -10.34 16.44
N VAL A 148 -13.31 -9.80 17.03
CA VAL A 148 -14.52 -10.52 17.43
C VAL A 148 -15.67 -10.06 16.55
N ASP A 149 -16.46 -11.00 16.05
CA ASP A 149 -17.64 -10.73 15.25
C ASP A 149 -18.67 -9.89 16.02
N LEU A 150 -19.28 -8.90 15.36
CA LEU A 150 -20.20 -7.96 16.01
C LEU A 150 -21.50 -8.61 16.46
N ASP A 151 -21.98 -9.59 15.69
CA ASP A 151 -23.28 -10.20 15.92
C ASP A 151 -23.20 -11.41 16.85
N SER A 152 -22.26 -12.31 16.57
CA SER A 152 -22.15 -13.59 17.29
C SER A 152 -21.21 -13.55 18.50
N GLY A 153 -20.32 -12.55 18.57
CA GLY A 153 -19.30 -12.49 19.59
C GLY A 153 -18.19 -13.54 19.44
N THR A 154 -18.14 -14.25 18.30
CA THR A 154 -17.10 -15.26 18.05
C THR A 154 -15.80 -14.61 17.59
N VAL A 155 -14.67 -15.20 17.95
CA VAL A 155 -13.36 -14.73 17.49
C VAL A 155 -13.22 -15.02 16.00
N LEU A 156 -13.05 -13.98 15.20
CA LEU A 156 -12.78 -14.07 13.75
C LEU A 156 -11.28 -14.29 13.50
N PHE A 157 -10.47 -13.43 14.12
CA PHE A 157 -9.01 -13.45 14.00
C PHE A 157 -8.35 -13.15 15.35
N LYS A 158 -7.18 -13.71 15.55
CA LYS A 158 -6.31 -13.43 16.71
C LYS A 158 -5.15 -12.55 16.24
N ILE A 159 -4.81 -11.50 17.01
CA ILE A 159 -3.68 -10.63 16.73
C ILE A 159 -2.60 -10.91 17.77
N ARG A 160 -1.39 -11.23 17.31
CA ARG A 160 -0.22 -11.46 18.18
C ARG A 160 1.01 -10.82 17.54
N THR A 161 1.57 -9.84 18.20
CA THR A 161 2.80 -9.14 17.75
C THR A 161 2.70 -8.62 16.30
N GLY A 162 1.54 -8.02 15.93
CA GLY A 162 1.30 -7.53 14.57
C GLY A 162 0.98 -8.61 13.53
N ARG A 163 1.02 -9.88 13.89
CA ARG A 163 0.58 -10.99 13.02
C ARG A 163 -0.88 -11.32 13.27
N VAL A 164 -1.55 -11.77 12.21
CA VAL A 164 -2.96 -12.15 12.23
C VAL A 164 -3.06 -13.66 12.03
N TYR A 165 -3.85 -14.29 12.89
CA TYR A 165 -4.07 -15.74 12.91
C TYR A 165 -5.55 -16.03 12.77
N ASP A 166 -5.87 -17.12 12.08
CA ASP A 166 -7.24 -17.64 12.02
C ASP A 166 -7.67 -18.30 13.34
N GLN A 167 -8.91 -18.81 13.39
CA GLN A 167 -9.46 -19.51 14.55
C GLN A 167 -8.67 -20.77 14.92
N ARG A 168 -8.01 -21.40 13.94
CA ARG A 168 -7.17 -22.60 14.12
C ARG A 168 -5.74 -22.25 14.53
N SER A 169 -5.44 -20.97 14.71
CA SER A 169 -4.12 -20.45 15.06
C SER A 169 -3.05 -20.58 13.95
N TYR A 170 -3.48 -20.70 12.69
CA TYR A 170 -2.59 -20.53 11.55
C TYR A 170 -2.35 -19.05 11.28
N CYS A 171 -1.10 -18.65 11.10
CA CYS A 171 -0.75 -17.29 10.71
C CYS A 171 -1.19 -17.07 9.25
N ILE A 172 -2.19 -16.23 9.05
CA ILE A 172 -2.74 -15.90 7.72
C ILE A 172 -2.16 -14.62 7.16
N GLY A 173 -1.58 -13.75 8.01
CA GLY A 173 -1.09 -12.47 7.56
C GLY A 173 -0.53 -11.60 8.67
N HIS A 174 -0.52 -10.29 8.42
CA HIS A 174 -0.05 -9.29 9.38
C HIS A 174 -0.82 -7.97 9.26
N LEU A 175 -0.68 -7.11 10.27
CA LEU A 175 -1.16 -5.74 10.24
C LEU A 175 -0.14 -4.82 9.57
N ILE A 176 -0.63 -3.95 8.69
CA ILE A 176 0.18 -2.92 8.00
C ILE A 176 -0.29 -1.54 8.42
#